data_eed9919428514b4b56988113881f3c53
#
_entry.id   eed9919428514b4b56988113881f3c53
#
_cell.length_a   1.000
_cell.length_b   1.000
_cell.length_c   1.000
_cell.angle_alpha   90.00
_cell.angle_beta   90.00
_cell.angle_gamma   90.00
#
_symmetry.space_group_name_H-M   'P 1'
#
loop_
_entity.id
_entity.type
_entity.pdbx_description
1 polymer ?
#
loop_
_entity_poly.entity_id
_entity_poly.type
_entity_poly.pdbx_seq_one_letter_code
_entity_poly.pdbx_strand_id
1 'polypeptide(L)'
;MTKNKNKIPKNFLTFEAILKKAKVEKKEIKDLTKIEGKRVANAIKKWAKTKGGVNYTHWFQSLSGRPSEKHDTIEYFSFDNLTQGEPDASSFPNGWLRDTFEARGYTSWDTTSPIFIKTYSGGYKVLCIPTILYSYNGHSLDNKLPLLRSQELINIQSIRLLQALGNVTSKSVVTCVGAEQEFFLIPLDILNKRPDIKLTGRSLFGQPSPRGQEGKDHYFGTMHGDVLKFMVEAENELKPIGVKIETKHNEVAPSQFEFAVRFSTGSIATDQNQLLMETLERVAERHGFACLLHEKPFAGLNGSGKHNNWSLQTDDGIQLFLPGKDKESMDRFLLFVCAVIRGAHKYAGLLRMSAANAGNAHRLGGHEAPPAIISVYLGRVISDLLQKVADSKEISFSKKKSMLDLGNAAVAQIDKHSTDRNRTSPLAFTSNKFEFRMVPSSISIAMVNTILNTIVAEGLDEFATRLIEAESVDSEISSIIKDTLEDHGSIVFNGDNY
;
A
#
# COMPACT_ATOMS: atom_id res chain seq x y z
N MET A 1 -3.48 10.14 -40.76
CA MET A 1 -2.57 9.33 -39.92
C MET A 1 -3.38 8.65 -38.84
N THR A 2 -3.68 7.39 -39.04
CA THR A 2 -4.52 6.54 -38.20
C THR A 2 -3.85 6.29 -36.84
N LYS A 3 -4.52 6.68 -35.76
CA LYS A 3 -4.14 6.38 -34.36
C LYS A 3 -4.21 4.86 -34.11
N ASN A 4 -3.18 4.15 -34.47
CA ASN A 4 -2.98 2.79 -33.95
C ASN A 4 -2.50 2.92 -32.50
N LYS A 5 -3.44 3.09 -31.57
CA LYS A 5 -3.19 2.93 -30.14
C LYS A 5 -2.90 1.43 -29.94
N ASN A 6 -1.64 1.04 -29.92
CA ASN A 6 -1.23 -0.27 -29.43
C ASN A 6 -1.80 -0.44 -28.01
N LYS A 7 -2.99 -1.05 -27.94
CA LYS A 7 -3.61 -1.39 -26.65
C LYS A 7 -2.75 -2.45 -26.01
N ILE A 8 -2.04 -2.08 -24.93
CA ILE A 8 -1.32 -3.04 -24.10
C ILE A 8 -2.29 -4.16 -23.73
N PRO A 9 -1.95 -5.43 -24.00
CA PRO A 9 -2.84 -6.53 -23.69
C PRO A 9 -3.13 -6.54 -22.19
N LYS A 10 -4.39 -6.42 -21.83
CA LYS A 10 -4.82 -6.56 -20.44
C LYS A 10 -4.87 -8.04 -20.09
N ASN A 11 -3.98 -8.46 -19.22
CA ASN A 11 -3.93 -9.82 -18.69
C ASN A 11 -4.54 -9.89 -17.28
N PHE A 12 -5.53 -9.03 -16.99
CA PHE A 12 -6.31 -9.05 -15.76
C PHE A 12 -7.79 -8.76 -16.04
N LEU A 13 -8.66 -9.24 -15.15
CA LEU A 13 -10.09 -8.95 -15.15
C LEU A 13 -10.56 -8.61 -13.74
N THR A 14 -11.35 -7.54 -13.62
CA THR A 14 -12.09 -7.23 -12.41
C THR A 14 -13.33 -8.12 -12.26
N PHE A 15 -13.85 -8.27 -11.06
CA PHE A 15 -15.07 -9.05 -10.80
C PHE A 15 -16.25 -8.57 -11.66
N GLU A 16 -16.47 -7.26 -11.76
CA GLU A 16 -17.52 -6.68 -12.60
C GLU A 16 -17.35 -7.06 -14.09
N ALA A 17 -16.12 -7.02 -14.61
CA ALA A 17 -15.85 -7.45 -15.99
C ALA A 17 -16.11 -8.94 -16.21
N ILE A 18 -15.89 -9.77 -15.18
CA ILE A 18 -16.20 -11.20 -15.21
C ILE A 18 -17.72 -11.43 -15.21
N LEU A 19 -18.48 -10.76 -14.34
CA LEU A 19 -19.94 -10.83 -14.33
C LEU A 19 -20.54 -10.46 -15.69
N LYS A 20 -20.06 -9.37 -16.30
CA LYS A 20 -20.46 -8.97 -17.66
C LYS A 20 -20.17 -10.05 -18.70
N LYS A 21 -19.00 -10.68 -18.66
CA LYS A 21 -18.66 -11.81 -19.55
C LYS A 21 -19.51 -13.04 -19.33
N ALA A 22 -19.89 -13.32 -18.09
CA ALA A 22 -20.75 -14.41 -17.68
C ALA A 22 -22.24 -14.14 -17.95
N LYS A 23 -22.61 -12.93 -18.37
CA LYS A 23 -24.00 -12.45 -18.52
C LYS A 23 -24.78 -12.61 -17.20
N VAL A 24 -24.18 -12.18 -16.11
CA VAL A 24 -24.74 -12.13 -14.76
C VAL A 24 -24.91 -10.68 -14.37
N GLU A 25 -26.02 -10.33 -13.72
CA GLU A 25 -26.25 -9.00 -13.20
C GLU A 25 -25.21 -8.63 -12.14
N LYS A 26 -24.98 -7.31 -11.95
CA LYS A 26 -24.04 -6.80 -10.95
C LYS A 26 -24.58 -7.12 -9.54
N LYS A 27 -23.86 -7.94 -8.80
CA LYS A 27 -24.14 -8.31 -7.41
C LYS A 27 -22.89 -8.82 -6.70
N GLU A 28 -22.97 -9.03 -5.42
CA GLU A 28 -21.88 -9.61 -4.63
C GLU A 28 -21.74 -11.12 -4.89
N ILE A 29 -20.55 -11.65 -4.64
CA ILE A 29 -20.27 -13.08 -4.86
C ILE A 29 -21.16 -13.99 -4.01
N LYS A 30 -21.49 -13.57 -2.78
CA LYS A 30 -22.37 -14.32 -1.86
C LYS A 30 -23.80 -14.47 -2.38
N ASP A 31 -24.25 -13.58 -3.26
CA ASP A 31 -25.61 -13.55 -3.81
C ASP A 31 -25.73 -14.34 -5.13
N LEU A 32 -24.64 -14.93 -5.61
CA LEU A 32 -24.66 -15.74 -6.83
C LEU A 32 -25.34 -17.08 -6.57
N THR A 33 -26.31 -17.41 -7.42
CA THR A 33 -26.86 -18.76 -7.48
C THR A 33 -25.83 -19.75 -8.01
N LYS A 34 -26.00 -21.07 -7.73
CA LYS A 34 -25.12 -22.13 -8.29
C LYS A 34 -25.00 -22.07 -9.82
N ILE A 35 -26.11 -21.73 -10.51
CA ILE A 35 -26.10 -21.62 -11.98
C ILE A 35 -25.28 -20.43 -12.45
N GLU A 36 -25.43 -19.28 -11.78
CA GLU A 36 -24.63 -18.08 -12.09
C GLU A 36 -23.16 -18.29 -11.75
N GLY A 37 -22.84 -18.93 -10.62
CA GLY A 37 -21.49 -19.33 -10.26
C GLY A 37 -20.82 -20.19 -11.33
N LYS A 38 -21.51 -21.19 -11.85
CA LYS A 38 -21.00 -22.02 -12.97
C LYS A 38 -20.74 -21.16 -14.23
N ARG A 39 -21.61 -20.19 -14.54
CA ARG A 39 -21.38 -19.26 -15.67
C ARG A 39 -20.15 -18.37 -15.44
N VAL A 40 -19.96 -17.88 -14.22
CA VAL A 40 -18.78 -17.09 -13.81
C VAL A 40 -17.50 -17.92 -13.99
N ALA A 41 -17.43 -19.11 -13.43
CA ALA A 41 -16.26 -19.99 -13.56
C ALA A 41 -15.94 -20.32 -15.03
N ASN A 42 -16.96 -20.63 -15.84
CA ASN A 42 -16.80 -20.90 -17.28
C ASN A 42 -16.29 -19.66 -18.04
N ALA A 43 -16.74 -18.46 -17.69
CA ALA A 43 -16.27 -17.21 -18.30
C ALA A 43 -14.79 -16.95 -17.96
N ILE A 44 -14.37 -17.19 -16.71
CA ILE A 44 -12.98 -17.10 -16.28
C ILE A 44 -12.12 -18.12 -17.03
N LYS A 45 -12.50 -19.39 -17.03
CA LYS A 45 -11.79 -20.49 -17.70
C LYS A 45 -11.60 -20.21 -19.18
N LYS A 46 -12.67 -19.79 -19.87
CA LYS A 46 -12.60 -19.41 -21.29
C LYS A 46 -11.65 -18.24 -21.53
N TRP A 47 -11.73 -17.21 -20.70
CA TRP A 47 -10.83 -16.07 -20.81
C TRP A 47 -9.36 -16.47 -20.59
N ALA A 48 -9.08 -17.23 -19.53
CA ALA A 48 -7.72 -17.69 -19.24
C ALA A 48 -7.13 -18.50 -20.41
N LYS A 49 -7.89 -19.43 -21.01
CA LYS A 49 -7.48 -20.19 -22.17
C LYS A 49 -7.18 -19.29 -23.38
N THR A 50 -7.95 -18.22 -23.62
CA THR A 50 -7.66 -17.23 -24.70
C THR A 50 -6.37 -16.47 -24.47
N LYS A 51 -5.87 -16.43 -23.23
CA LYS A 51 -4.59 -15.81 -22.85
C LYS A 51 -3.43 -16.82 -22.82
N GLY A 52 -3.71 -18.09 -23.08
CA GLY A 52 -2.74 -19.19 -23.04
C GLY A 52 -2.51 -19.75 -21.63
N GLY A 53 -3.40 -19.46 -20.68
CA GLY A 53 -3.35 -20.05 -19.33
C GLY A 53 -3.68 -21.54 -19.39
N VAL A 54 -2.78 -22.36 -18.89
CA VAL A 54 -2.90 -23.84 -18.85
C VAL A 54 -3.12 -24.36 -17.43
N ASN A 55 -2.72 -23.55 -16.44
CA ASN A 55 -2.90 -23.81 -15.02
C ASN A 55 -3.59 -22.63 -14.33
N TYR A 56 -4.07 -22.86 -13.12
CA TYR A 56 -4.56 -21.81 -12.21
C TYR A 56 -3.97 -22.00 -10.83
N THR A 57 -4.01 -20.94 -10.01
CA THR A 57 -3.58 -20.99 -8.62
C THR A 57 -4.46 -20.09 -7.75
N HIS A 58 -4.68 -20.50 -6.52
CA HIS A 58 -5.09 -19.61 -5.45
C HIS A 58 -3.85 -18.81 -5.04
N TRP A 59 -3.88 -17.53 -5.34
CA TRP A 59 -2.77 -16.61 -5.06
C TRP A 59 -3.10 -15.80 -3.81
N PHE A 60 -2.35 -15.97 -2.73
CA PHE A 60 -2.61 -15.29 -1.46
C PHE A 60 -1.33 -14.79 -0.80
N GLN A 61 -1.47 -13.80 0.08
CA GLN A 61 -0.37 -13.18 0.82
C GLN A 61 -0.14 -13.94 2.12
N SER A 62 0.78 -14.90 2.12
CA SER A 62 1.10 -15.69 3.30
C SER A 62 1.70 -14.83 4.44
N LEU A 63 1.65 -15.33 5.67
CA LEU A 63 2.25 -14.68 6.84
C LEU A 63 3.77 -14.55 6.75
N SER A 64 4.41 -15.30 5.86
CA SER A 64 5.85 -15.17 5.56
C SER A 64 6.22 -13.87 4.83
N GLY A 65 5.22 -13.08 4.38
CA GLY A 65 5.44 -11.85 3.62
C GLY A 65 5.67 -12.06 2.13
N ARG A 66 5.57 -13.30 1.63
CA ARG A 66 5.66 -13.66 0.21
C ARG A 66 4.34 -14.20 -0.30
N PRO A 67 4.00 -14.01 -1.59
CA PRO A 67 2.86 -14.67 -2.19
C PRO A 67 3.03 -16.19 -2.17
N SER A 68 1.91 -16.87 -1.96
CA SER A 68 1.86 -18.33 -2.04
C SER A 68 1.02 -18.75 -3.24
N GLU A 69 1.47 -19.77 -3.93
CA GLU A 69 0.83 -20.33 -5.13
C GLU A 69 1.04 -21.84 -5.23
N LYS A 70 0.01 -22.51 -5.76
CA LYS A 70 0.03 -23.93 -6.13
C LYS A 70 -0.64 -24.06 -7.49
N HIS A 71 0.08 -24.58 -8.48
CA HIS A 71 -0.39 -24.62 -9.85
C HIS A 71 -1.21 -25.87 -10.14
N ASP A 72 -2.51 -25.73 -10.18
CA ASP A 72 -3.45 -26.79 -10.58
C ASP A 72 -3.80 -26.66 -12.07
N THR A 73 -4.13 -27.78 -12.72
CA THR A 73 -4.52 -27.76 -14.13
C THR A 73 -5.87 -27.05 -14.32
N ILE A 74 -5.96 -26.18 -15.33
CA ILE A 74 -7.15 -25.36 -15.56
C ILE A 74 -8.40 -26.19 -15.91
N GLU A 75 -8.23 -27.47 -16.26
CA GLU A 75 -9.36 -28.36 -16.54
C GLU A 75 -10.23 -28.60 -15.31
N TYR A 76 -9.65 -28.64 -14.12
CA TYR A 76 -10.37 -28.81 -12.85
C TYR A 76 -10.92 -27.51 -12.25
N PHE A 77 -10.68 -26.37 -12.90
CA PHE A 77 -11.19 -25.08 -12.43
C PHE A 77 -12.72 -25.06 -12.44
N SER A 78 -13.32 -24.83 -11.30
CA SER A 78 -14.77 -24.76 -11.08
C SER A 78 -15.15 -23.60 -10.15
N PHE A 79 -16.46 -23.32 -9.99
CA PHE A 79 -16.93 -22.31 -9.06
C PHE A 79 -16.74 -22.75 -7.60
N ASP A 80 -16.92 -24.00 -7.31
CA ASP A 80 -16.76 -24.54 -5.95
C ASP A 80 -15.30 -24.38 -5.46
N ASN A 81 -14.33 -24.48 -6.38
CA ASN A 81 -12.92 -24.18 -6.07
C ASN A 81 -12.65 -22.68 -5.78
N LEU A 82 -13.54 -21.78 -6.17
CA LEU A 82 -13.40 -20.32 -5.92
C LEU A 82 -13.98 -19.89 -4.57
N THR A 83 -15.06 -20.51 -4.13
CA THR A 83 -15.93 -20.00 -3.05
C THR A 83 -15.96 -20.85 -1.79
N GLN A 84 -15.59 -22.11 -1.90
CA GLN A 84 -15.56 -23.07 -0.80
C GLN A 84 -14.40 -24.03 -1.02
N GLY A 85 -13.20 -23.47 -1.11
CA GLY A 85 -12.06 -24.32 -1.10
C GLY A 85 -11.89 -24.93 0.28
N GLU A 86 -12.75 -25.91 0.67
CA GLU A 86 -12.10 -27.00 1.34
C GLU A 86 -10.97 -27.34 0.41
N PRO A 87 -9.71 -27.18 0.83
CA PRO A 87 -8.67 -27.89 0.13
C PRO A 87 -9.14 -29.32 0.26
N ASP A 88 -9.83 -29.82 -0.77
CA ASP A 88 -10.15 -31.23 -0.86
C ASP A 88 -8.87 -31.95 -0.52
N ALA A 89 -8.87 -32.69 0.59
CA ALA A 89 -7.69 -33.42 1.04
C ALA A 89 -7.17 -34.35 -0.07
N SER A 90 -8.01 -34.63 -1.10
CA SER A 90 -7.64 -35.34 -2.33
C SER A 90 -7.01 -34.43 -3.39
N SER A 91 -7.25 -33.12 -3.39
CA SER A 91 -6.67 -32.18 -4.37
C SER A 91 -5.31 -31.61 -3.95
N PHE A 92 -4.90 -31.80 -2.70
CA PHE A 92 -3.55 -31.53 -2.23
C PHE A 92 -2.73 -32.82 -2.20
N PRO A 93 -1.73 -32.97 -3.06
CA PRO A 93 -0.86 -34.15 -2.98
C PRO A 93 -0.23 -34.20 -1.59
N ASN A 94 -0.55 -35.27 -0.87
CA ASN A 94 0.10 -35.71 0.36
C ASN A 94 0.66 -34.61 1.30
N GLY A 95 -0.17 -34.10 2.19
CA GLY A 95 0.34 -33.56 3.44
C GLY A 95 0.71 -32.08 3.49
N TRP A 96 0.73 -31.34 2.37
CA TRP A 96 1.29 -29.98 2.37
C TRP A 96 0.57 -29.01 3.32
N LEU A 97 -0.75 -29.11 3.47
CA LEU A 97 -1.48 -28.36 4.48
C LEU A 97 -1.69 -29.16 5.80
N ARG A 98 -1.56 -30.49 5.75
CA ARG A 98 -1.69 -31.33 6.93
C ARG A 98 -0.55 -31.17 7.93
N ASP A 99 0.67 -30.96 7.43
CA ASP A 99 1.87 -30.93 8.26
C ASP A 99 2.28 -29.53 8.70
N THR A 100 1.76 -28.48 8.01
CA THR A 100 2.06 -27.08 8.35
C THR A 100 1.00 -26.39 9.20
N PHE A 101 -0.25 -26.87 9.14
CA PHE A 101 -1.35 -26.30 9.92
C PHE A 101 -2.13 -27.44 10.55
N GLU A 102 -2.13 -27.54 11.85
CA GLU A 102 -2.97 -28.46 12.64
C GLU A 102 -4.47 -28.25 12.38
N ALA A 103 -4.87 -27.12 11.80
CA ALA A 103 -6.20 -26.79 11.37
C ALA A 103 -6.27 -26.79 9.83
N ARG A 104 -7.28 -27.43 9.26
CA ARG A 104 -7.62 -27.34 7.84
C ARG A 104 -7.86 -25.88 7.48
N GLY A 105 -7.07 -25.32 6.57
CA GLY A 105 -7.26 -23.99 6.03
C GLY A 105 -8.26 -24.00 4.88
N TYR A 106 -9.06 -22.93 4.78
CA TYR A 106 -10.02 -22.70 3.68
C TYR A 106 -9.54 -21.50 2.87
N THR A 107 -9.74 -21.55 1.56
CA THR A 107 -9.52 -20.41 0.69
C THR A 107 -10.84 -19.83 0.20
N SER A 108 -10.88 -18.52 0.02
CA SER A 108 -12.02 -17.85 -0.62
C SER A 108 -11.52 -16.77 -1.56
N TRP A 109 -12.19 -16.62 -2.71
CA TRP A 109 -11.83 -15.61 -3.68
C TRP A 109 -12.04 -14.20 -3.12
N ASP A 110 -11.01 -13.34 -3.21
CA ASP A 110 -11.13 -11.93 -2.97
C ASP A 110 -11.56 -11.20 -4.27
N THR A 111 -12.84 -10.89 -4.36
CA THR A 111 -13.42 -10.21 -5.53
C THR A 111 -13.09 -8.72 -5.61
N THR A 112 -12.49 -8.12 -4.58
CA THR A 112 -12.03 -6.73 -4.59
C THR A 112 -10.77 -6.55 -5.43
N SER A 113 -10.00 -7.64 -5.62
CA SER A 113 -8.80 -7.69 -6.43
C SER A 113 -9.07 -8.36 -7.80
N PRO A 114 -8.49 -7.85 -8.89
CA PRO A 114 -8.65 -8.47 -10.20
C PRO A 114 -7.91 -9.81 -10.27
N ILE A 115 -8.50 -10.80 -10.96
CA ILE A 115 -7.76 -11.99 -11.40
C ILE A 115 -6.80 -11.62 -12.53
N PHE A 116 -5.68 -12.32 -12.62
CA PHE A 116 -4.66 -11.99 -13.62
C PHE A 116 -3.94 -13.23 -14.18
N ILE A 117 -3.32 -13.07 -15.36
CA ILE A 117 -2.47 -14.11 -15.98
C ILE A 117 -1.02 -13.71 -15.77
N LYS A 118 -0.32 -14.48 -14.95
CA LYS A 118 1.11 -14.37 -14.72
C LYS A 118 1.86 -15.21 -15.76
N THR A 119 2.95 -14.67 -16.30
CA THR A 119 3.80 -15.35 -17.26
C THR A 119 5.15 -15.64 -16.61
N TYR A 120 5.56 -16.90 -16.66
CA TYR A 120 6.86 -17.39 -16.17
C TYR A 120 7.84 -17.59 -17.31
N SER A 121 9.07 -17.93 -16.94
CA SER A 121 10.12 -18.29 -17.91
C SER A 121 9.64 -19.38 -18.87
N GLY A 122 10.09 -19.32 -20.13
CA GLY A 122 9.64 -20.25 -21.16
C GLY A 122 8.21 -20.01 -21.66
N GLY A 123 7.55 -18.91 -21.27
CA GLY A 123 6.20 -18.57 -21.71
C GLY A 123 5.07 -19.34 -20.99
N TYR A 124 5.37 -20.04 -19.90
CA TYR A 124 4.40 -20.73 -19.07
C TYR A 124 3.46 -19.73 -18.40
N LYS A 125 2.15 -19.94 -18.53
CA LYS A 125 1.12 -19.00 -18.07
C LYS A 125 0.15 -19.62 -17.09
N VAL A 126 -0.07 -18.90 -15.99
CA VAL A 126 -0.93 -19.32 -14.89
C VAL A 126 -1.99 -18.27 -14.62
N LEU A 127 -3.24 -18.70 -14.47
CA LEU A 127 -4.34 -17.89 -13.97
C LEU A 127 -4.19 -17.75 -12.46
N CYS A 128 -3.90 -16.56 -11.98
CA CYS A 128 -3.83 -16.24 -10.55
C CYS A 128 -5.19 -15.70 -10.07
N ILE A 129 -5.75 -16.32 -9.07
CA ILE A 129 -6.98 -15.92 -8.38
C ILE A 129 -6.58 -15.35 -7.03
N PRO A 130 -6.67 -14.03 -6.80
CA PRO A 130 -6.45 -13.46 -5.47
C PRO A 130 -7.41 -14.06 -4.46
N THR A 131 -6.87 -14.64 -3.39
CA THR A 131 -7.65 -15.33 -2.37
C THR A 131 -7.22 -14.93 -0.97
N ILE A 132 -8.09 -15.18 -0.01
CA ILE A 132 -7.80 -15.17 1.43
C ILE A 132 -7.67 -16.60 1.93
N LEU A 133 -6.85 -16.80 2.96
CA LEU A 133 -6.70 -18.07 3.65
C LEU A 133 -7.15 -17.93 5.11
N TYR A 134 -8.03 -18.83 5.57
CA TYR A 134 -8.57 -18.81 6.92
C TYR A 134 -8.79 -20.21 7.48
N SER A 135 -8.81 -20.34 8.81
CA SER A 135 -9.07 -21.61 9.49
C SER A 135 -10.57 -21.94 9.53
N TYR A 136 -10.92 -23.18 9.93
CA TYR A 136 -12.30 -23.63 10.05
C TYR A 136 -13.16 -22.79 11.01
N ASN A 137 -12.55 -22.11 11.96
CA ASN A 137 -13.23 -21.20 12.89
C ASN A 137 -13.16 -19.72 12.47
N GLY A 138 -12.69 -19.44 11.23
CA GLY A 138 -12.67 -18.09 10.65
C GLY A 138 -11.48 -17.23 11.06
N HIS A 139 -10.46 -17.77 11.76
CA HIS A 139 -9.23 -17.04 12.01
C HIS A 139 -8.44 -16.89 10.73
N SER A 140 -7.85 -15.68 10.51
CA SER A 140 -7.00 -15.44 9.38
C SER A 140 -5.70 -16.24 9.48
N LEU A 141 -5.33 -16.85 8.36
CA LEU A 141 -4.04 -17.53 8.15
C LEU A 141 -3.18 -16.82 7.09
N ASP A 142 -3.58 -15.61 6.70
CA ASP A 142 -2.89 -14.76 5.73
C ASP A 142 -2.87 -13.29 6.18
N ASN A 143 -2.22 -12.43 5.39
CA ASN A 143 -2.19 -10.99 5.63
C ASN A 143 -3.36 -10.23 5.00
N LYS A 144 -4.13 -10.86 4.09
CA LYS A 144 -5.15 -10.18 3.31
C LYS A 144 -6.49 -10.06 4.03
N LEU A 145 -6.93 -11.11 4.73
CA LEU A 145 -8.22 -11.09 5.42
C LEU A 145 -8.32 -10.01 6.50
N PRO A 146 -7.31 -9.78 7.36
CA PRO A 146 -7.33 -8.65 8.30
C PRO A 146 -7.39 -7.30 7.60
N LEU A 147 -6.69 -7.14 6.47
CA LEU A 147 -6.74 -5.92 5.66
C LEU A 147 -8.15 -5.65 5.14
N LEU A 148 -8.82 -6.64 4.55
CA LEU A 148 -10.18 -6.48 4.04
C LEU A 148 -11.17 -6.12 5.15
N ARG A 149 -11.06 -6.75 6.33
CA ARG A 149 -11.86 -6.40 7.52
C ARG A 149 -11.62 -4.96 7.98
N SER A 150 -10.37 -4.52 7.98
CA SER A 150 -10.03 -3.15 8.37
C SER A 150 -10.53 -2.10 7.37
N GLN A 151 -10.55 -2.44 6.08
CA GLN A 151 -11.12 -1.58 5.05
C GLN A 151 -12.64 -1.43 5.18
N GLU A 152 -13.34 -2.51 5.51
CA GLU A 152 -14.77 -2.44 5.79
C GLU A 152 -15.05 -1.60 7.05
N LEU A 153 -14.26 -1.79 8.11
CA LEU A 153 -14.38 -1.02 9.34
C LEU A 153 -14.22 0.48 9.12
N ILE A 154 -13.14 0.88 8.43
CA ILE A 154 -12.90 2.31 8.17
C ILE A 154 -13.94 2.90 7.21
N ASN A 155 -14.45 2.13 6.26
CA ASN A 155 -15.57 2.51 5.41
C ASN A 155 -16.80 2.86 6.26
N ILE A 156 -17.24 1.93 7.12
CA ILE A 156 -18.41 2.11 7.99
C ILE A 156 -18.26 3.35 8.85
N GLN A 157 -17.15 3.50 9.55
CA GLN A 157 -16.97 4.60 10.49
C GLN A 157 -16.76 5.95 9.79
N SER A 158 -16.12 5.97 8.63
CA SER A 158 -16.01 7.19 7.82
C SER A 158 -17.37 7.67 7.33
N ILE A 159 -18.21 6.77 6.82
CA ILE A 159 -19.57 7.12 6.38
C ILE A 159 -20.42 7.60 7.56
N ARG A 160 -20.32 6.96 8.71
CA ARG A 160 -21.02 7.37 9.92
C ARG A 160 -20.64 8.79 10.35
N LEU A 161 -19.34 9.14 10.35
CA LEU A 161 -18.88 10.49 10.63
C LEU A 161 -19.37 11.49 9.58
N LEU A 162 -19.26 11.15 8.29
CA LEU A 162 -19.72 12.02 7.20
C LEU A 162 -21.22 12.32 7.31
N GLN A 163 -22.03 11.33 7.65
CA GLN A 163 -23.47 11.51 7.89
C GLN A 163 -23.76 12.41 9.09
N ALA A 164 -23.01 12.26 10.18
CA ALA A 164 -23.12 13.15 11.35
C ALA A 164 -22.77 14.61 11.00
N LEU A 165 -21.91 14.83 10.00
CA LEU A 165 -21.59 16.14 9.42
C LEU A 165 -22.57 16.61 8.33
N GLY A 166 -23.68 15.90 8.09
CA GLY A 166 -24.70 16.25 7.11
C GLY A 166 -24.43 15.77 5.68
N ASN A 167 -23.37 15.01 5.40
CA ASN A 167 -23.15 14.42 4.07
C ASN A 167 -24.10 13.24 3.84
N VAL A 168 -24.98 13.37 2.84
CA VAL A 168 -25.96 12.34 2.47
C VAL A 168 -25.68 11.71 1.10
N THR A 169 -24.66 12.19 0.37
CA THR A 169 -24.37 11.76 -1.01
C THR A 169 -23.42 10.58 -1.06
N SER A 170 -22.36 10.61 -0.28
CA SER A 170 -21.36 9.54 -0.25
C SER A 170 -21.93 8.23 0.31
N LYS A 171 -21.67 7.13 -0.38
CA LYS A 171 -22.19 5.79 -0.02
C LYS A 171 -21.09 4.86 0.50
N SER A 172 -19.85 5.12 0.15
CA SER A 172 -18.71 4.34 0.61
C SER A 172 -17.42 5.18 0.63
N VAL A 173 -16.49 4.75 1.48
CA VAL A 173 -15.16 5.30 1.59
C VAL A 173 -14.14 4.17 1.34
N VAL A 174 -13.16 4.44 0.51
CA VAL A 174 -12.07 3.51 0.22
C VAL A 174 -10.74 4.05 0.70
N THR A 175 -9.90 3.16 1.19
CA THR A 175 -8.49 3.46 1.45
C THR A 175 -7.74 3.52 0.13
N CYS A 176 -7.01 4.61 -0.13
CA CYS A 176 -6.11 4.78 -1.25
C CYS A 176 -4.67 4.61 -0.77
N VAL A 177 -3.93 3.70 -1.38
CA VAL A 177 -2.56 3.36 -0.97
C VAL A 177 -1.63 3.36 -2.17
N GLY A 178 -0.43 3.96 -2.00
CA GLY A 178 0.67 3.90 -2.95
C GLY A 178 1.97 3.62 -2.22
N ALA A 179 2.65 2.53 -2.58
CA ALA A 179 3.92 2.16 -1.99
C ALA A 179 5.08 2.58 -2.90
N GLU A 180 6.14 3.10 -2.29
CA GLU A 180 7.42 3.43 -2.91
C GLU A 180 8.42 2.34 -2.52
N GLN A 181 8.75 1.44 -3.45
CA GLN A 181 9.60 0.29 -3.17
C GLN A 181 11.06 0.59 -3.45
N GLU A 182 11.85 0.74 -2.40
CA GLU A 182 13.30 0.82 -2.49
C GLU A 182 13.94 -0.57 -2.48
N PHE A 183 15.08 -0.71 -3.14
CA PHE A 183 15.86 -1.95 -3.22
C PHE A 183 17.29 -1.68 -3.66
N PHE A 184 18.19 -2.67 -3.44
CA PHE A 184 19.55 -2.66 -3.97
C PHE A 184 19.72 -3.69 -5.08
N LEU A 185 20.61 -3.39 -6.03
CA LEU A 185 21.07 -4.33 -7.04
C LEU A 185 22.57 -4.59 -6.86
N ILE A 186 22.95 -5.85 -6.87
CA ILE A 186 24.36 -6.27 -6.94
C ILE A 186 24.57 -7.26 -8.08
N PRO A 187 25.77 -7.38 -8.64
CA PRO A 187 26.04 -8.44 -9.63
C PRO A 187 25.77 -9.82 -9.04
N LEU A 188 25.08 -10.67 -9.79
CA LEU A 188 24.68 -12.02 -9.33
C LEU A 188 25.88 -12.91 -9.01
N ASP A 189 26.99 -12.77 -9.75
CA ASP A 189 28.22 -13.49 -9.51
C ASP A 189 28.85 -13.10 -8.15
N ILE A 190 28.71 -11.86 -7.71
CA ILE A 190 29.12 -11.40 -6.40
C ILE A 190 28.27 -12.06 -5.31
N LEU A 191 26.92 -12.07 -5.47
CA LEU A 191 26.05 -12.77 -4.51
C LEU A 191 26.46 -14.24 -4.34
N ASN A 192 26.79 -14.92 -5.44
CA ASN A 192 27.19 -16.34 -5.40
C ASN A 192 28.52 -16.60 -4.69
N LYS A 193 29.39 -15.60 -4.59
CA LYS A 193 30.67 -15.63 -3.86
C LYS A 193 30.56 -15.14 -2.41
N ARG A 194 29.42 -14.60 -2.00
CA ARG A 194 29.20 -13.96 -0.69
C ARG A 194 28.12 -14.71 0.11
N PRO A 195 28.50 -15.74 0.87
CA PRO A 195 27.54 -16.53 1.67
C PRO A 195 26.82 -15.69 2.72
N ASP A 196 27.45 -14.67 3.27
CA ASP A 196 26.83 -13.73 4.20
C ASP A 196 25.64 -12.99 3.55
N ILE A 197 25.81 -12.39 2.38
CA ILE A 197 24.72 -11.70 1.67
C ILE A 197 23.65 -12.70 1.23
N LYS A 198 24.05 -13.87 0.71
CA LYS A 198 23.13 -14.90 0.22
C LYS A 198 22.23 -15.46 1.33
N LEU A 199 22.75 -15.67 2.53
CA LEU A 199 22.02 -16.28 3.64
C LEU A 199 21.27 -15.26 4.51
N THR A 200 21.79 -14.05 4.65
CA THR A 200 21.25 -13.03 5.57
C THR A 200 20.65 -11.81 4.88
N GLY A 201 20.84 -11.66 3.57
CA GLY A 201 20.45 -10.46 2.82
C GLY A 201 21.37 -9.26 3.02
N ARG A 202 22.43 -9.38 3.87
CA ARG A 202 23.32 -8.26 4.20
C ARG A 202 24.78 -8.66 4.27
N SER A 203 25.67 -7.70 4.01
CA SER A 203 27.09 -7.86 4.20
C SER A 203 27.45 -7.86 5.70
N LEU A 204 28.09 -8.90 6.19
CA LEU A 204 28.55 -9.00 7.58
C LEU A 204 30.04 -8.63 7.72
N PHE A 205 30.81 -8.72 6.64
CA PHE A 205 32.24 -8.41 6.59
C PHE A 205 32.63 -7.88 5.21
N GLY A 206 33.79 -7.28 5.11
CA GLY A 206 34.35 -6.73 3.87
C GLY A 206 34.71 -5.25 4.02
N GLN A 207 35.25 -4.69 2.96
CA GLN A 207 35.60 -3.27 2.91
C GLN A 207 34.37 -2.41 2.65
N PRO A 208 34.33 -1.17 3.16
CA PRO A 208 33.33 -0.18 2.76
C PRO A 208 33.36 0.06 1.25
N SER A 209 32.23 0.53 0.69
CA SER A 209 32.20 0.96 -0.71
C SER A 209 33.23 2.07 -0.95
N PRO A 210 34.02 1.98 -2.03
CA PRO A 210 34.94 3.06 -2.39
C PRO A 210 34.21 4.34 -2.82
N ARG A 211 32.94 4.24 -3.15
CA ARG A 211 32.04 5.36 -3.45
C ARG A 211 31.07 5.51 -2.30
N GLY A 212 31.05 6.69 -1.68
CA GLY A 212 30.13 7.03 -0.60
C GLY A 212 28.83 7.66 -1.11
N GLN A 213 28.26 8.55 -0.33
CA GLN A 213 26.99 9.25 -0.59
C GLN A 213 27.18 10.76 -0.65
N GLU A 214 28.42 11.22 -0.84
CA GLU A 214 28.81 12.63 -0.85
C GLU A 214 28.08 13.36 -1.97
N GLY A 215 27.49 14.50 -1.62
CA GLY A 215 26.72 15.32 -2.55
C GLY A 215 25.49 14.63 -3.14
N LYS A 216 25.12 13.44 -2.65
CA LYS A 216 24.04 12.61 -3.21
C LYS A 216 24.22 12.36 -4.72
N ASP A 217 25.44 12.14 -5.13
CA ASP A 217 25.83 12.04 -6.54
C ASP A 217 25.17 10.88 -7.28
N HIS A 218 24.85 9.77 -6.60
CA HIS A 218 24.07 8.68 -7.16
C HIS A 218 22.61 9.08 -7.38
N TYR A 219 21.97 9.72 -6.39
CA TYR A 219 20.58 10.18 -6.49
C TYR A 219 20.36 11.16 -7.65
N PHE A 220 21.26 12.14 -7.80
CA PHE A 220 21.22 13.13 -8.87
C PHE A 220 21.93 12.68 -10.16
N GLY A 221 22.45 11.46 -10.18
CA GLY A 221 23.17 10.90 -11.30
C GLY A 221 22.28 10.28 -12.38
N THR A 222 22.89 10.02 -13.53
CA THR A 222 22.25 9.27 -14.61
C THR A 222 22.15 7.79 -14.25
N MET A 223 21.01 7.18 -14.51
CA MET A 223 20.82 5.75 -14.31
C MET A 223 21.69 4.95 -15.30
N HIS A 224 22.38 3.94 -14.78
CA HIS A 224 23.20 3.04 -15.59
C HIS A 224 22.34 2.28 -16.62
N GLY A 225 22.83 2.11 -17.86
CA GLY A 225 22.07 1.55 -18.96
C GLY A 225 21.53 0.13 -18.72
N ASP A 226 22.28 -0.72 -18.03
CA ASP A 226 21.84 -2.10 -17.74
C ASP A 226 20.79 -2.14 -16.62
N VAL A 227 20.88 -1.23 -15.63
CA VAL A 227 19.84 -1.04 -14.63
C VAL A 227 18.54 -0.54 -15.28
N LEU A 228 18.64 0.40 -16.22
CA LEU A 228 17.47 0.90 -16.95
C LEU A 228 16.81 -0.23 -17.77
N LYS A 229 17.58 -1.09 -18.43
CA LYS A 229 17.05 -2.28 -19.15
C LYS A 229 16.27 -3.19 -18.20
N PHE A 230 16.86 -3.51 -17.05
CA PHE A 230 16.22 -4.29 -16.00
C PHE A 230 14.88 -3.65 -15.55
N MET A 231 14.89 -2.36 -15.21
CA MET A 231 13.69 -1.66 -14.76
C MET A 231 12.60 -1.60 -15.84
N VAL A 232 12.97 -1.40 -17.10
CA VAL A 232 12.02 -1.38 -18.22
C VAL A 232 11.41 -2.77 -18.44
N GLU A 233 12.19 -3.85 -18.33
CA GLU A 233 11.65 -5.20 -18.43
C GLU A 233 10.70 -5.53 -17.28
N ALA A 234 11.05 -5.19 -16.04
CA ALA A 234 10.17 -5.36 -14.89
C ALA A 234 8.83 -4.61 -15.07
N GLU A 235 8.88 -3.36 -15.52
CA GLU A 235 7.66 -2.58 -15.83
C GLU A 235 6.83 -3.24 -16.93
N ASN A 236 7.46 -3.74 -17.99
CA ASN A 236 6.77 -4.40 -19.11
C ASN A 236 6.07 -5.71 -18.69
N GLU A 237 6.58 -6.44 -17.71
CA GLU A 237 5.90 -7.61 -17.15
C GLU A 237 4.74 -7.24 -16.21
N LEU A 238 4.89 -6.18 -15.43
CA LEU A 238 3.92 -5.72 -14.45
C LEU A 238 2.70 -5.04 -15.09
N LYS A 239 2.93 -4.23 -16.12
CA LYS A 239 1.89 -3.42 -16.74
C LYS A 239 0.71 -4.23 -17.33
N PRO A 240 0.90 -5.37 -18.01
CA PRO A 240 -0.22 -6.19 -18.49
C PRO A 240 -1.12 -6.75 -17.38
N ILE A 241 -0.58 -7.01 -16.21
CA ILE A 241 -1.31 -7.54 -15.03
C ILE A 241 -1.90 -6.45 -14.14
N GLY A 242 -1.78 -5.18 -14.54
CA GLY A 242 -2.46 -4.07 -13.90
C GLY A 242 -1.61 -3.24 -12.94
N VAL A 243 -0.34 -3.59 -12.73
CA VAL A 243 0.59 -2.80 -11.93
C VAL A 243 1.18 -1.69 -12.78
N LYS A 244 0.96 -0.43 -12.39
CA LYS A 244 1.44 0.74 -13.11
C LYS A 244 2.55 1.41 -12.32
N ILE A 245 3.71 1.51 -12.93
CA ILE A 245 4.83 2.26 -12.37
C ILE A 245 4.67 3.74 -12.76
N GLU A 246 4.75 4.63 -11.80
CA GLU A 246 4.74 6.09 -12.01
C GLU A 246 6.16 6.64 -12.12
N THR A 247 7.05 6.17 -11.24
CA THR A 247 8.42 6.66 -11.18
C THR A 247 9.40 5.50 -10.97
N LYS A 248 10.57 5.62 -11.56
CA LYS A 248 11.74 4.79 -11.31
C LYS A 248 12.98 5.68 -11.35
N HIS A 249 13.82 5.58 -10.34
CA HIS A 249 15.01 6.44 -10.21
C HIS A 249 16.10 5.79 -9.34
N ASN A 250 17.27 6.44 -9.34
CA ASN A 250 18.35 6.13 -8.42
C ASN A 250 18.00 6.65 -7.01
N GLU A 251 18.37 5.89 -5.98
CA GLU A 251 18.34 6.31 -4.59
C GLU A 251 19.70 6.80 -4.09
N VAL A 252 19.76 7.22 -2.81
CA VAL A 252 20.92 7.91 -2.25
C VAL A 252 22.16 7.03 -2.16
N ALA A 253 21.99 5.76 -1.75
CA ALA A 253 23.12 4.85 -1.66
C ALA A 253 23.58 4.35 -3.03
N PRO A 254 24.88 4.11 -3.24
CA PRO A 254 25.36 3.43 -4.45
C PRO A 254 24.63 2.10 -4.67
N SER A 255 24.20 1.85 -5.89
CA SER A 255 23.42 0.66 -6.29
C SER A 255 22.05 0.51 -5.61
N GLN A 256 21.49 1.60 -5.09
CA GLN A 256 20.13 1.66 -4.56
C GLN A 256 19.20 2.34 -5.56
N PHE A 257 17.97 1.81 -5.67
CA PHE A 257 16.98 2.24 -6.65
C PHE A 257 15.58 2.18 -6.04
N GLU A 258 14.63 2.88 -6.70
CA GLU A 258 13.23 2.89 -6.28
C GLU A 258 12.28 2.70 -7.48
N PHE A 259 11.18 2.00 -7.19
CA PHE A 259 9.96 2.02 -7.97
C PHE A 259 8.81 2.62 -7.16
N ALA A 260 8.22 3.70 -7.65
CA ALA A 260 6.95 4.21 -7.12
C ALA A 260 5.79 3.67 -7.98
N VAL A 261 4.85 2.97 -7.33
CA VAL A 261 3.66 2.41 -7.97
C VAL A 261 2.52 3.42 -7.89
N ARG A 262 1.75 3.54 -8.97
CA ARG A 262 0.52 4.33 -8.94
C ARG A 262 -0.41 3.84 -7.83
N PHE A 263 -0.93 4.77 -7.02
CA PHE A 263 -1.85 4.44 -5.95
C PHE A 263 -3.11 3.71 -6.45
N SER A 264 -3.66 2.86 -5.60
CA SER A 264 -4.88 2.09 -5.84
C SER A 264 -5.63 1.89 -4.53
N THR A 265 -6.76 1.19 -4.56
CA THR A 265 -7.41 0.77 -3.30
C THR A 265 -6.49 -0.12 -2.48
N GLY A 266 -6.57 -0.07 -1.15
CA GLY A 266 -5.61 -0.71 -0.27
C GLY A 266 -5.38 -2.20 -0.54
N SER A 267 -6.43 -2.98 -0.84
CA SER A 267 -6.29 -4.41 -1.19
C SER A 267 -5.51 -4.61 -2.49
N ILE A 268 -5.86 -3.86 -3.54
CA ILE A 268 -5.17 -3.93 -4.84
C ILE A 268 -3.73 -3.43 -4.73
N ALA A 269 -3.49 -2.32 -4.02
CA ALA A 269 -2.15 -1.77 -3.83
C ALA A 269 -1.21 -2.77 -3.12
N THR A 270 -1.74 -3.51 -2.15
CA THR A 270 -0.99 -4.53 -1.42
C THR A 270 -0.62 -5.70 -2.34
N ASP A 271 -1.56 -6.18 -3.16
CA ASP A 271 -1.28 -7.21 -4.16
C ASP A 271 -0.26 -6.73 -5.20
N GLN A 272 -0.40 -5.50 -5.68
CA GLN A 272 0.53 -4.89 -6.64
C GLN A 272 1.95 -4.79 -6.07
N ASN A 273 2.10 -4.44 -4.79
CA ASN A 273 3.41 -4.40 -4.14
C ASN A 273 4.05 -5.79 -4.04
N GLN A 274 3.28 -6.83 -3.71
CA GLN A 274 3.79 -8.22 -3.69
C GLN A 274 4.24 -8.68 -5.08
N LEU A 275 3.45 -8.38 -6.11
CA LEU A 275 3.82 -8.68 -7.51
C LEU A 275 5.07 -7.91 -7.96
N LEU A 276 5.22 -6.65 -7.52
CA LEU A 276 6.41 -5.87 -7.79
C LEU A 276 7.65 -6.50 -7.15
N MET A 277 7.60 -6.81 -5.85
CA MET A 277 8.74 -7.41 -5.13
C MET A 277 9.23 -8.70 -5.81
N GLU A 278 8.31 -9.61 -6.11
CA GLU A 278 8.63 -10.86 -6.80
C GLU A 278 9.19 -10.63 -8.20
N THR A 279 8.60 -9.69 -8.95
CA THR A 279 9.05 -9.38 -10.31
C THR A 279 10.45 -8.78 -10.31
N LEU A 280 10.76 -7.89 -9.35
CA LEU A 280 12.10 -7.31 -9.22
C LEU A 280 13.17 -8.39 -9.02
N GLU A 281 12.96 -9.34 -8.12
CA GLU A 281 13.92 -10.42 -7.86
C GLU A 281 14.11 -11.30 -9.12
N ARG A 282 13.01 -11.74 -9.71
CA ARG A 282 13.03 -12.65 -10.88
C ARG A 282 13.60 -12.00 -12.14
N VAL A 283 13.31 -10.72 -12.39
CA VAL A 283 13.86 -10.00 -13.55
C VAL A 283 15.32 -9.66 -13.34
N ALA A 284 15.72 -9.30 -12.11
CA ALA A 284 17.13 -9.03 -11.79
C ALA A 284 18.05 -10.19 -12.20
N GLU A 285 17.68 -11.43 -11.86
CA GLU A 285 18.45 -12.62 -12.20
C GLU A 285 18.68 -12.76 -13.71
N ARG A 286 17.68 -12.44 -14.54
CA ARG A 286 17.83 -12.49 -16.01
C ARG A 286 18.79 -11.44 -16.56
N HIS A 287 18.98 -10.35 -15.83
CA HIS A 287 19.93 -9.29 -16.15
C HIS A 287 21.29 -9.45 -15.48
N GLY A 288 21.55 -10.60 -14.84
CA GLY A 288 22.81 -10.85 -14.13
C GLY A 288 22.94 -10.07 -12.82
N PHE A 289 21.82 -9.60 -12.27
CA PHE A 289 21.75 -8.93 -10.97
C PHE A 289 21.06 -9.80 -9.92
N ALA A 290 21.35 -9.51 -8.66
CA ALA A 290 20.56 -9.93 -7.52
C ALA A 290 19.87 -8.69 -6.92
N CYS A 291 18.54 -8.75 -6.77
CA CYS A 291 17.76 -7.73 -6.09
C CYS A 291 17.75 -8.02 -4.58
N LEU A 292 18.24 -7.09 -3.79
CA LEU A 292 18.23 -7.19 -2.32
C LEU A 292 17.13 -6.31 -1.76
N LEU A 293 16.13 -6.95 -1.17
CA LEU A 293 15.03 -6.30 -0.47
C LEU A 293 15.29 -6.14 1.04
N HIS A 294 16.47 -6.54 1.52
CA HIS A 294 16.87 -6.31 2.91
C HIS A 294 17.00 -4.82 3.19
N GLU A 295 16.55 -4.37 4.36
CA GLU A 295 16.46 -2.95 4.74
C GLU A 295 17.82 -2.27 4.90
N LYS A 296 18.86 -3.03 5.26
CA LYS A 296 20.21 -2.49 5.47
C LYS A 296 21.25 -3.50 4.98
N PRO A 297 21.38 -3.71 3.66
CA PRO A 297 22.33 -4.69 3.14
C PRO A 297 23.79 -4.27 3.38
N PHE A 298 24.06 -2.98 3.50
CA PHE A 298 25.41 -2.45 3.69
C PHE A 298 25.45 -1.46 4.85
N ALA A 299 26.32 -1.73 5.84
CA ALA A 299 26.54 -0.83 6.96
C ALA A 299 27.15 0.52 6.48
N GLY A 300 26.79 1.61 7.16
CA GLY A 300 27.33 2.95 6.83
C GLY A 300 26.69 3.64 5.63
N LEU A 301 25.88 2.95 4.83
CA LEU A 301 25.14 3.53 3.71
C LEU A 301 23.64 3.69 4.05
N ASN A 302 22.89 4.40 3.21
CA ASN A 302 21.44 4.47 3.31
C ASN A 302 20.81 3.06 3.26
N GLY A 303 19.67 2.89 3.89
CA GLY A 303 18.91 1.65 3.86
C GLY A 303 17.66 1.76 3.00
N SER A 304 17.03 0.64 2.69
CA SER A 304 15.81 0.58 1.88
C SER A 304 14.57 0.45 2.75
N GLY A 305 13.61 1.30 2.49
CA GLY A 305 12.28 1.28 3.06
C GLY A 305 11.22 1.09 1.99
N LYS A 306 10.00 1.39 2.44
CA LYS A 306 8.81 1.37 1.60
C LYS A 306 7.88 2.44 2.12
N HIS A 307 7.96 3.65 1.56
CA HIS A 307 7.06 4.71 2.00
C HIS A 307 5.63 4.34 1.64
N ASN A 308 4.78 4.21 2.65
CA ASN A 308 3.39 3.84 2.49
C ASN A 308 2.52 5.10 2.48
N ASN A 309 2.22 5.60 1.29
CA ASN A 309 1.29 6.71 1.11
C ASN A 309 -0.14 6.20 1.34
N TRP A 310 -0.85 6.77 2.30
CA TRP A 310 -2.18 6.36 2.73
C TRP A 310 -3.14 7.55 2.77
N SER A 311 -4.31 7.39 2.18
CA SER A 311 -5.38 8.40 2.14
C SER A 311 -6.76 7.74 2.09
N LEU A 312 -7.82 8.55 2.24
CA LEU A 312 -9.21 8.12 2.18
C LEU A 312 -9.96 8.93 1.12
N GLN A 313 -10.80 8.24 0.35
CA GLN A 313 -11.62 8.85 -0.69
C GLN A 313 -13.03 8.26 -0.71
N THR A 314 -14.04 9.10 -0.89
CA THR A 314 -15.42 8.67 -1.07
C THR A 314 -15.67 8.18 -2.51
N ASP A 315 -16.77 7.44 -2.71
CA ASP A 315 -17.19 6.95 -4.04
C ASP A 315 -17.59 8.08 -5.01
N ASP A 316 -18.03 9.22 -4.49
CA ASP A 316 -18.33 10.44 -5.25
C ASP A 316 -17.11 11.39 -5.41
N GLY A 317 -15.90 10.95 -4.97
CA GLY A 317 -14.63 11.58 -5.32
C GLY A 317 -14.10 12.59 -4.30
N ILE A 318 -14.71 12.73 -3.11
CA ILE A 318 -14.20 13.62 -2.05
C ILE A 318 -12.94 13.00 -1.45
N GLN A 319 -11.83 13.74 -1.46
CA GLN A 319 -10.59 13.36 -0.76
C GLN A 319 -10.64 13.88 0.68
N LEU A 320 -10.66 12.97 1.65
CA LEU A 320 -10.93 13.30 3.05
C LEU A 320 -9.74 13.99 3.75
N PHE A 321 -8.52 13.82 3.23
CA PHE A 321 -7.33 14.52 3.69
C PHE A 321 -6.93 15.73 2.83
N LEU A 322 -7.83 16.23 1.99
CA LEU A 322 -7.62 17.49 1.27
C LEU A 322 -8.24 18.64 2.07
N PRO A 323 -7.44 19.64 2.50
CA PRO A 323 -7.98 20.81 3.20
C PRO A 323 -9.04 21.54 2.36
N GLY A 324 -10.16 21.84 2.99
CA GLY A 324 -11.28 22.51 2.34
C GLY A 324 -11.09 24.00 2.09
N LYS A 325 -12.03 24.58 1.34
CA LYS A 325 -12.07 26.02 1.07
C LYS A 325 -13.20 26.74 1.83
N ASP A 326 -14.08 26.00 2.44
CA ASP A 326 -15.21 26.43 3.24
C ASP A 326 -15.17 25.74 4.63
N LYS A 327 -16.04 26.19 5.54
CA LYS A 327 -16.08 25.68 6.91
C LYS A 327 -16.35 24.19 6.95
N GLU A 328 -17.37 23.70 6.27
CA GLU A 328 -17.80 22.30 6.30
C GLU A 328 -16.68 21.36 5.83
N SER A 329 -16.05 21.66 4.71
CA SER A 329 -14.94 20.85 4.17
C SER A 329 -13.67 20.93 5.03
N MET A 330 -13.46 22.05 5.73
CA MET A 330 -12.35 22.20 6.66
C MET A 330 -12.59 21.42 7.94
N ASP A 331 -13.78 21.52 8.54
CA ASP A 331 -14.15 20.79 9.75
C ASP A 331 -14.03 19.27 9.52
N ARG A 332 -14.57 18.80 8.41
CA ARG A 332 -14.38 17.41 7.97
C ARG A 332 -12.90 17.02 7.92
N PHE A 333 -12.08 17.78 7.20
CA PHE A 333 -10.64 17.54 7.09
C PHE A 333 -9.96 17.47 8.46
N LEU A 334 -10.22 18.44 9.34
CA LEU A 334 -9.60 18.49 10.67
C LEU A 334 -10.01 17.32 11.57
N LEU A 335 -11.26 16.88 11.51
CA LEU A 335 -11.71 15.69 12.25
C LEU A 335 -11.01 14.41 11.78
N PHE A 336 -10.85 14.23 10.47
CA PHE A 336 -10.08 13.07 9.95
C PHE A 336 -8.60 13.14 10.36
N VAL A 337 -7.99 14.33 10.39
CA VAL A 337 -6.63 14.53 10.90
C VAL A 337 -6.56 14.22 12.40
N CYS A 338 -7.53 14.68 13.20
CA CYS A 338 -7.62 14.36 14.63
C CYS A 338 -7.72 12.85 14.88
N ALA A 339 -8.50 12.12 14.08
CA ALA A 339 -8.58 10.67 14.19
C ALA A 339 -7.23 9.98 13.93
N VAL A 340 -6.40 10.52 13.01
CA VAL A 340 -5.03 10.03 12.79
C VAL A 340 -4.13 10.35 13.99
N ILE A 341 -4.16 11.57 14.53
CA ILE A 341 -3.36 11.97 15.70
C ILE A 341 -3.69 11.06 16.89
N ARG A 342 -5.00 10.93 17.20
CA ARG A 342 -5.48 10.09 18.30
C ARG A 342 -5.08 8.63 18.13
N GLY A 343 -5.33 8.05 16.95
CA GLY A 343 -5.00 6.67 16.66
C GLY A 343 -3.49 6.40 16.74
N ALA A 344 -2.67 7.28 16.17
CA ALA A 344 -1.22 7.16 16.20
C ALA A 344 -0.67 7.26 17.63
N HIS A 345 -1.19 8.14 18.48
CA HIS A 345 -0.76 8.27 19.87
C HIS A 345 -1.20 7.07 20.71
N LYS A 346 -2.49 6.77 20.71
CA LYS A 346 -3.08 5.68 21.53
C LYS A 346 -2.50 4.31 21.17
N TYR A 347 -2.21 4.08 19.89
CA TYR A 347 -1.76 2.80 19.37
C TYR A 347 -0.36 2.83 18.75
N ALA A 348 0.50 3.73 19.23
CA ALA A 348 1.89 3.86 18.75
C ALA A 348 2.65 2.52 18.75
N GLY A 349 2.43 1.68 19.77
CA GLY A 349 3.01 0.35 19.87
C GLY A 349 2.61 -0.58 18.72
N LEU A 350 1.35 -0.55 18.28
CA LEU A 350 0.87 -1.35 17.13
C LEU A 350 1.47 -0.84 15.80
N LEU A 351 1.52 0.49 15.60
CA LEU A 351 2.19 1.07 14.43
C LEU A 351 3.66 0.68 14.39
N ARG A 352 4.36 0.75 15.52
CA ARG A 352 5.77 0.34 15.63
C ARG A 352 5.94 -1.16 15.33
N MET A 353 5.04 -2.00 15.84
CA MET A 353 5.03 -3.44 15.58
C MET A 353 4.85 -3.74 14.08
N SER A 354 3.96 -3.01 13.38
CA SER A 354 3.71 -3.23 11.94
C SER A 354 4.93 -3.04 11.05
N ALA A 355 5.92 -2.29 11.53
CA ALA A 355 7.17 -2.00 10.83
C ALA A 355 8.38 -2.72 11.48
N ALA A 356 8.15 -3.65 12.40
CA ALA A 356 9.21 -4.31 13.13
C ALA A 356 9.76 -5.53 12.38
N ASN A 357 11.04 -5.49 12.02
CA ASN A 357 11.83 -6.64 11.68
C ASN A 357 13.32 -6.39 12.00
N ALA A 358 14.13 -7.44 12.01
CA ALA A 358 15.54 -7.34 12.35
C ALA A 358 16.33 -6.42 11.40
N GLY A 359 16.04 -6.47 10.09
CA GLY A 359 16.66 -5.61 9.10
C GLY A 359 16.34 -4.13 9.32
N ASN A 360 15.09 -3.83 9.64
CA ASN A 360 14.63 -2.47 9.86
C ASN A 360 15.20 -1.83 11.13
N ALA A 361 15.53 -2.63 12.15
CA ALA A 361 16.23 -2.13 13.33
C ALA A 361 17.63 -1.57 13.01
N HIS A 362 18.28 -2.05 11.96
CA HIS A 362 19.53 -1.51 11.46
C HIS A 362 19.37 -0.26 10.60
N ARG A 363 18.19 -0.07 9.98
CA ARG A 363 17.89 1.04 9.08
C ARG A 363 17.40 2.29 9.82
N LEU A 364 16.47 2.12 10.77
CA LEU A 364 15.80 3.23 11.44
C LEU A 364 16.78 4.09 12.24
N GLY A 365 16.55 5.41 12.20
CA GLY A 365 17.38 6.42 12.87
C GLY A 365 18.68 6.78 12.15
N GLY A 366 18.93 6.21 10.98
CA GLY A 366 20.11 6.52 10.17
C GLY A 366 19.76 7.09 8.79
N HIS A 367 20.54 8.06 8.33
CA HIS A 367 20.42 8.71 7.02
C HIS A 367 19.00 9.29 6.77
N GLU A 368 18.27 8.78 5.78
CA GLU A 368 16.94 9.26 5.42
C GLU A 368 15.80 8.51 6.13
N ALA A 369 16.11 7.45 6.88
CA ALA A 369 15.11 6.70 7.63
C ALA A 369 14.67 7.46 8.89
N PRO A 370 13.37 7.47 9.22
CA PRO A 370 12.89 8.07 10.46
C PRO A 370 13.43 7.31 11.67
N PRO A 371 13.47 7.93 12.86
CA PRO A 371 13.78 7.23 14.10
C PRO A 371 12.72 6.20 14.44
N ALA A 372 13.07 5.28 15.36
CA ALA A 372 12.17 4.21 15.80
C ALA A 372 11.06 4.67 16.77
N ILE A 373 10.80 5.96 16.82
CA ILE A 373 9.79 6.61 17.68
C ILE A 373 8.60 7.03 16.81
N ILE A 374 7.40 6.65 17.18
CA ILE A 374 6.20 7.09 16.47
C ILE A 374 5.92 8.56 16.79
N SER A 375 5.88 9.39 15.76
CA SER A 375 5.43 10.77 15.81
C SER A 375 4.72 11.15 14.52
N VAL A 376 3.92 12.20 14.57
CA VAL A 376 3.11 12.71 13.44
C VAL A 376 3.61 14.10 13.05
N TYR A 377 3.98 14.27 11.81
CA TYR A 377 4.27 15.58 11.24
C TYR A 377 3.04 16.12 10.50
N LEU A 378 2.58 17.32 10.87
CA LEU A 378 1.46 17.99 10.22
C LEU A 378 1.90 19.24 9.44
N GLY A 379 3.02 19.79 9.80
CA GLY A 379 3.48 21.09 9.35
C GLY A 379 2.78 22.23 10.09
N ARG A 380 3.42 23.40 10.07
CA ARG A 380 2.99 24.57 10.85
C ARG A 380 1.56 25.02 10.54
N VAL A 381 1.19 25.01 9.25
CA VAL A 381 -0.12 25.51 8.81
C VAL A 381 -1.28 24.70 9.40
N ILE A 382 -1.19 23.36 9.39
CA ILE A 382 -2.25 22.50 9.92
C ILE A 382 -2.28 22.57 11.45
N SER A 383 -1.13 22.59 12.10
CA SER A 383 -1.03 22.74 13.56
C SER A 383 -1.66 24.06 14.04
N ASP A 384 -1.37 25.18 13.34
CA ASP A 384 -1.97 26.48 13.64
C ASP A 384 -3.50 26.49 13.42
N LEU A 385 -3.98 25.79 12.40
CA LEU A 385 -5.43 25.65 12.14
C LEU A 385 -6.12 24.87 13.26
N LEU A 386 -5.58 23.73 13.65
CA LEU A 386 -6.11 22.92 14.76
C LEU A 386 -6.18 23.75 16.05
N GLN A 387 -5.12 24.49 16.38
CA GLN A 387 -5.06 25.31 17.58
C GLN A 387 -6.10 26.46 17.54
N LYS A 388 -6.30 27.09 16.39
CA LYS A 388 -7.30 28.15 16.24
C LYS A 388 -8.72 27.63 16.47
N VAL A 389 -9.04 26.44 15.94
CA VAL A 389 -10.37 25.84 16.16
C VAL A 389 -10.55 25.45 17.63
N ALA A 390 -9.53 24.85 18.25
CA ALA A 390 -9.55 24.52 19.68
C ALA A 390 -9.77 25.75 20.55
N ASP A 391 -9.20 26.89 20.17
CA ASP A 391 -9.37 28.18 20.88
C ASP A 391 -10.67 28.92 20.48
N SER A 392 -11.55 28.32 19.68
CA SER A 392 -12.77 28.93 19.12
C SER A 392 -12.52 30.26 18.39
N LYS A 393 -11.37 30.39 17.70
CA LYS A 393 -11.00 31.58 16.92
C LYS A 393 -11.47 31.44 15.47
N GLU A 394 -11.88 32.56 14.87
CA GLU A 394 -12.27 32.59 13.45
C GLU A 394 -11.13 32.13 12.54
N ILE A 395 -11.45 31.22 11.61
CA ILE A 395 -10.55 30.78 10.56
C ILE A 395 -10.75 31.67 9.33
N SER A 396 -9.70 32.38 8.94
CA SER A 396 -9.69 33.07 7.64
C SER A 396 -9.33 32.10 6.52
N PHE A 397 -10.26 31.81 5.63
CA PHE A 397 -10.07 30.94 4.45
C PHE A 397 -9.32 31.62 3.29
N SER A 398 -8.86 32.86 3.46
CA SER A 398 -8.14 33.57 2.39
C SER A 398 -6.72 33.00 2.23
N LYS A 399 -6.52 32.15 1.23
CA LYS A 399 -5.16 31.80 0.77
C LYS A 399 -4.55 33.00 0.07
N LYS A 400 -3.65 33.75 0.73
CA LYS A 400 -2.59 34.47 0.02
C LYS A 400 -1.68 33.40 -0.60
N LYS A 401 -1.83 33.13 -1.89
CA LYS A 401 -0.85 32.32 -2.63
C LYS A 401 0.48 33.05 -2.53
N SER A 402 1.41 32.47 -1.80
CA SER A 402 2.81 32.94 -1.80
C SER A 402 3.48 32.30 -3.01
N MET A 403 3.83 33.13 -3.99
CA MET A 403 4.60 32.70 -5.16
C MET A 403 6.09 32.79 -4.84
N LEU A 404 6.85 31.80 -5.27
CA LEU A 404 8.30 31.82 -5.25
C LEU A 404 8.77 32.37 -6.59
N ASP A 405 9.39 33.55 -6.55
CA ASP A 405 10.08 34.13 -7.69
C ASP A 405 11.56 33.74 -7.63
N LEU A 406 12.02 33.02 -8.63
CA LEU A 406 13.43 32.59 -8.75
C LEU A 406 14.31 33.63 -9.42
N GLY A 407 13.79 34.84 -9.72
CA GLY A 407 14.55 35.95 -10.26
C GLY A 407 15.02 35.78 -11.71
N ASN A 408 14.40 34.86 -12.47
CA ASN A 408 14.77 34.61 -13.86
C ASN A 408 13.53 34.51 -14.75
N ALA A 409 13.44 35.30 -15.81
CA ALA A 409 12.31 35.35 -16.71
C ALA A 409 12.05 34.05 -17.52
N ALA A 410 13.06 33.17 -17.63
CA ALA A 410 12.92 31.87 -18.29
C ALA A 410 12.34 30.79 -17.39
N VAL A 411 12.17 31.07 -16.08
CA VAL A 411 11.65 30.12 -15.09
C VAL A 411 10.27 30.57 -14.65
N ALA A 412 9.31 29.67 -14.75
CA ALA A 412 7.94 29.93 -14.27
C ALA A 412 7.93 30.19 -12.77
N GLN A 413 7.10 31.14 -12.33
CA GLN A 413 6.80 31.30 -10.90
C GLN A 413 6.11 30.06 -10.35
N ILE A 414 6.52 29.59 -9.18
CA ILE A 414 6.02 28.35 -8.56
C ILE A 414 5.25 28.72 -7.30
N ASP A 415 4.08 28.10 -7.10
CA ASP A 415 3.36 28.20 -5.85
C ASP A 415 4.25 27.67 -4.70
N LYS A 416 4.49 28.50 -3.68
CA LYS A 416 5.24 28.10 -2.51
C LYS A 416 4.41 27.02 -1.75
N HIS A 417 4.96 25.81 -1.67
CA HIS A 417 4.33 24.75 -0.90
C HIS A 417 4.28 25.09 0.58
N SER A 418 3.14 24.85 1.20
CA SER A 418 2.92 25.08 2.64
C SER A 418 3.40 23.94 3.52
N THR A 419 3.79 22.81 2.90
CA THR A 419 4.27 21.61 3.60
C THR A 419 5.74 21.38 3.22
N ASP A 420 6.61 21.39 4.24
CA ASP A 420 7.99 20.95 4.09
C ASP A 420 8.07 19.42 4.16
N ARG A 421 9.02 18.82 3.44
CA ARG A 421 9.33 17.40 3.60
C ARG A 421 10.14 17.21 4.88
N ASN A 422 9.47 17.13 6.00
CA ASN A 422 10.11 16.68 7.23
C ASN A 422 10.35 15.16 7.15
N ARG A 423 11.59 14.73 7.33
CA ARG A 423 11.99 13.32 7.30
C ARG A 423 12.13 12.71 8.69
N THR A 424 11.88 13.48 9.75
CA THR A 424 12.07 13.05 11.13
C THR A 424 10.89 12.23 11.63
N SER A 425 9.65 12.66 11.37
CA SER A 425 8.47 11.92 11.80
C SER A 425 8.16 10.74 10.89
N PRO A 426 7.96 9.53 11.43
CA PRO A 426 7.62 8.37 10.62
C PRO A 426 6.23 8.45 9.97
N LEU A 427 5.30 9.21 10.52
CA LEU A 427 3.99 9.46 9.94
C LEU A 427 3.85 10.94 9.59
N ALA A 428 3.94 11.30 8.33
CA ALA A 428 3.96 12.68 7.88
C ALA A 428 2.78 13.00 6.96
N PHE A 429 2.10 14.12 7.24
CA PHE A 429 1.09 14.69 6.34
C PHE A 429 1.76 15.34 5.12
N THR A 430 1.37 14.92 3.91
CA THR A 430 1.92 15.43 2.65
C THR A 430 0.81 15.85 1.71
N SER A 431 0.32 17.07 1.86
CA SER A 431 -0.70 17.75 1.03
C SER A 431 -2.11 17.16 1.10
N ASN A 432 -2.33 15.88 0.84
CA ASN A 432 -3.64 15.22 0.81
C ASN A 432 -3.61 13.76 1.27
N LYS A 433 -2.55 13.36 1.95
CA LYS A 433 -2.32 12.00 2.42
C LYS A 433 -1.35 11.98 3.59
N PHE A 434 -1.31 10.88 4.29
CA PHE A 434 -0.25 10.56 5.23
C PHE A 434 0.73 9.58 4.61
N GLU A 435 2.01 9.81 4.81
CA GLU A 435 3.11 8.97 4.39
C GLU A 435 3.73 8.30 5.61
N PHE A 436 3.60 6.97 5.72
CA PHE A 436 4.25 6.21 6.78
C PHE A 436 5.58 5.65 6.28
N ARG A 437 6.68 6.24 6.73
CA ARG A 437 8.04 6.04 6.23
C ARG A 437 8.83 4.93 6.91
N MET A 438 8.27 4.35 7.96
CA MET A 438 8.95 3.37 8.81
C MET A 438 8.89 1.96 8.22
N VAL A 439 8.11 1.72 7.17
CA VAL A 439 7.86 0.38 6.63
C VAL A 439 9.14 -0.22 6.04
N PRO A 440 9.51 -1.46 6.42
CA PRO A 440 10.66 -2.16 5.84
C PRO A 440 10.43 -2.53 4.37
N SER A 441 11.49 -2.52 3.57
CA SER A 441 11.41 -2.86 2.14
C SER A 441 11.04 -4.32 1.87
N SER A 442 11.38 -5.25 2.78
CA SER A 442 11.22 -6.70 2.58
C SER A 442 9.84 -7.26 2.93
N ILE A 443 8.98 -6.51 3.65
CA ILE A 443 7.69 -7.01 4.13
C ILE A 443 6.50 -6.52 3.29
N SER A 444 5.34 -7.19 3.46
CA SER A 444 4.07 -6.74 2.92
C SER A 444 3.57 -5.47 3.63
N ILE A 445 2.95 -4.57 2.87
CA ILE A 445 2.26 -3.38 3.44
C ILE A 445 0.89 -3.72 4.04
N ALA A 446 0.45 -4.96 4.01
CA ALA A 446 -0.89 -5.34 4.48
C ALA A 446 -1.11 -5.04 5.96
N MET A 447 -0.18 -5.44 6.83
CA MET A 447 -0.31 -5.22 8.28
C MET A 447 -0.30 -3.74 8.64
N VAL A 448 0.57 -2.95 8.00
CA VAL A 448 0.63 -1.49 8.19
C VAL A 448 -0.71 -0.83 7.87
N ASN A 449 -1.28 -1.16 6.71
CA ASN A 449 -2.57 -0.60 6.29
C ASN A 449 -3.74 -1.13 7.14
N THR A 450 -3.67 -2.39 7.61
CA THR A 450 -4.63 -2.94 8.55
C THR A 450 -4.67 -2.12 9.84
N ILE A 451 -3.50 -1.84 10.41
CA ILE A 451 -3.40 -1.08 11.66
C ILE A 451 -3.82 0.37 11.43
N LEU A 452 -3.32 1.05 10.40
CA LEU A 452 -3.73 2.44 10.09
C LEU A 452 -5.25 2.56 9.94
N ASN A 453 -5.88 1.68 9.16
CA ASN A 453 -7.33 1.69 9.00
C ASN A 453 -8.05 1.49 10.32
N THR A 454 -7.60 0.54 11.15
CA THR A 454 -8.28 0.16 12.39
C THR A 454 -8.18 1.25 13.45
N ILE A 455 -6.99 1.81 13.66
CA ILE A 455 -6.77 2.85 14.69
C ILE A 455 -7.47 4.17 14.34
N VAL A 456 -7.56 4.49 13.04
CA VAL A 456 -8.29 5.67 12.57
C VAL A 456 -9.79 5.43 12.65
N ALA A 457 -10.28 4.25 12.27
CA ALA A 457 -11.68 3.90 12.37
C ALA A 457 -12.21 3.99 13.80
N GLU A 458 -11.42 3.61 14.80
CA GLU A 458 -11.79 3.72 16.21
C GLU A 458 -11.96 5.18 16.63
N GLY A 459 -11.10 6.09 16.19
CA GLY A 459 -11.27 7.52 16.42
C GLY A 459 -12.50 8.10 15.72
N LEU A 460 -12.75 7.68 14.47
CA LEU A 460 -13.93 8.12 13.73
C LEU A 460 -15.24 7.63 14.36
N ASP A 461 -15.26 6.42 14.94
CA ASP A 461 -16.42 5.88 15.67
C ASP A 461 -16.76 6.74 16.89
N GLU A 462 -15.78 7.10 17.71
CA GLU A 462 -15.94 7.97 18.85
C GLU A 462 -16.44 9.35 18.44
N PHE A 463 -15.80 9.97 17.43
CA PHE A 463 -16.18 11.30 16.97
C PHE A 463 -17.60 11.32 16.37
N ALA A 464 -17.96 10.31 15.58
CA ALA A 464 -19.30 10.18 15.03
C ALA A 464 -20.35 10.06 16.16
N THR A 465 -20.07 9.28 17.19
CA THR A 465 -20.97 9.12 18.36
C THR A 465 -21.19 10.46 19.05
N ARG A 466 -20.11 11.17 19.36
CA ARG A 466 -20.16 12.49 19.99
C ARG A 466 -20.98 13.50 19.17
N LEU A 467 -20.76 13.55 17.85
CA LEU A 467 -21.50 14.46 16.97
C LEU A 467 -22.99 14.12 16.86
N ILE A 468 -23.36 12.84 16.87
CA ILE A 468 -24.75 12.38 16.81
C ILE A 468 -25.50 12.73 18.11
N GLU A 469 -24.84 12.68 19.26
CA GLU A 469 -25.40 12.97 20.57
C GLU A 469 -25.36 14.46 20.92
N ALA A 470 -24.66 15.29 20.18
CA ALA A 470 -24.44 16.70 20.46
C ALA A 470 -25.70 17.56 20.23
N GLU A 471 -25.97 18.52 21.12
CA GLU A 471 -26.97 19.57 20.90
C GLU A 471 -26.55 20.55 19.79
N SER A 472 -25.26 20.78 19.62
CA SER A 472 -24.65 21.64 18.61
C SER A 472 -23.43 20.96 17.97
N VAL A 473 -23.53 20.58 16.72
CA VAL A 473 -22.45 19.95 15.95
C VAL A 473 -21.21 20.85 15.88
N ASP A 474 -21.38 22.15 15.64
CA ASP A 474 -20.27 23.12 15.56
C ASP A 474 -19.47 23.23 16.87
N SER A 475 -20.16 23.26 18.00
CA SER A 475 -19.53 23.30 19.31
C SER A 475 -18.78 21.99 19.60
N GLU A 476 -19.39 20.87 19.22
CA GLU A 476 -18.79 19.56 19.47
C GLU A 476 -17.55 19.31 18.59
N ILE A 477 -17.52 19.79 17.36
CA ILE A 477 -16.31 19.75 16.51
C ILE A 477 -15.15 20.45 17.22
N SER A 478 -15.38 21.65 17.75
CA SER A 478 -14.34 22.40 18.47
C SER A 478 -13.88 21.67 19.73
N SER A 479 -14.82 21.04 20.46
CA SER A 479 -14.51 20.21 21.63
C SER A 479 -13.67 19.00 21.28
N ILE A 480 -14.04 18.24 20.25
CA ILE A 480 -13.28 17.07 19.77
C ILE A 480 -11.85 17.44 19.40
N ILE A 481 -11.67 18.56 18.69
CA ILE A 481 -10.34 19.02 18.29
C ILE A 481 -9.52 19.43 19.50
N LYS A 482 -10.13 20.15 20.45
CA LYS A 482 -9.48 20.58 21.70
C LYS A 482 -9.03 19.36 22.51
N ASP A 483 -9.93 18.43 22.79
CA ASP A 483 -9.64 17.21 23.55
C ASP A 483 -8.54 16.38 22.86
N THR A 484 -8.59 16.29 21.53
CA THR A 484 -7.55 15.58 20.77
C THR A 484 -6.18 16.23 20.95
N LEU A 485 -6.09 17.56 20.95
CA LEU A 485 -4.83 18.26 21.18
C LEU A 485 -4.34 18.14 22.62
N GLU A 486 -5.23 18.21 23.59
CA GLU A 486 -4.89 18.08 25.02
C GLU A 486 -4.40 16.65 25.33
N ASP A 487 -5.12 15.61 24.89
CA ASP A 487 -4.83 14.21 25.24
C ASP A 487 -3.78 13.57 24.35
N HIS A 488 -3.70 13.97 23.08
CA HIS A 488 -2.91 13.29 22.05
C HIS A 488 -1.93 14.20 21.29
N GLY A 489 -1.97 15.52 21.53
CA GLY A 489 -1.13 16.48 20.81
C GLY A 489 0.37 16.29 21.01
N SER A 490 0.79 15.64 22.10
CA SER A 490 2.20 15.34 22.39
C SER A 490 2.89 14.49 21.33
N ILE A 491 2.14 13.74 20.48
CA ILE A 491 2.72 12.95 19.38
C ILE A 491 3.04 13.81 18.16
N VAL A 492 2.49 15.02 18.07
CA VAL A 492 2.71 15.92 16.94
C VAL A 492 4.09 16.55 17.07
N PHE A 493 4.95 16.29 16.10
CA PHE A 493 6.31 16.80 16.06
C PHE A 493 6.58 17.45 14.70
N ASN A 494 6.77 18.78 14.73
CA ASN A 494 7.02 19.60 13.53
C ASN A 494 8.49 20.07 13.42
N GLY A 495 9.37 19.58 14.29
CA GLY A 495 10.80 19.86 14.25
C GLY A 495 11.56 19.01 13.23
N ASP A 496 12.80 19.38 12.95
CA ASP A 496 13.67 18.67 11.99
C ASP A 496 14.55 17.61 12.67
N ASN A 497 14.80 17.75 13.98
CA ASN A 497 15.58 16.81 14.78
C ASN A 497 14.90 16.61 16.15
N TYR A 498 15.03 15.42 16.70
CA TYR A 498 14.64 15.11 18.08
C TYR A 498 15.69 15.63 19.06
#